data_a4d7f88b837c2fdee71af47b9550628f
#
_entry.id   a4d7f88b837c2fdee71af47b9550628f
#
_cell.length_a   1.000
_cell.length_b   1.000
_cell.length_c   1.000
_cell.angle_alpha   90.00
_cell.angle_beta   90.00
_cell.angle_gamma   90.00
#
_symmetry.space_group_name_H-M   'P 1'
#
loop_
_entity.id
_entity.type
_entity.pdbx_description
1 polymer ?
#
loop_
_entity_poly.entity_id
_entity_poly.type
_entity_poly.pdbx_seq_one_letter_code
_entity_poly.pdbx_strand_id
1 'polypeptide(L)'
;MCIRDSTYTGEVSFGQQYEWQARPTALTVSYHAKVGTVDRTDGESTKIAKNTQDKARIFFCIVDWTSRHIVSSTPYINALGGLISSTAKTTGAWDPETVNSTNEGKIIGYGSMWIDADTSGNEMATAIIKTNFYDTTAVPTAGNYSLVISCACNAYGDYFNGCSGNTLYVDDFEWVY
;
A
#
# COMPACT_ATOMS: atom_id res chain seq x y z
N MET A 1 -30.77 4.27 7.13
CA MET A 1 -30.28 5.55 6.59
C MET A 1 -29.11 5.23 5.68
N CYS A 2 -29.28 5.39 4.39
CA CYS A 2 -28.24 5.05 3.43
C CYS A 2 -27.24 6.20 3.39
N ILE A 3 -26.04 6.00 3.86
CA ILE A 3 -24.98 7.04 3.90
C ILE A 3 -24.34 7.22 2.50
N ARG A 4 -25.08 6.96 1.42
CA ARG A 4 -24.58 7.10 0.05
C ARG A 4 -24.34 8.55 -0.40
N ASP A 5 -24.82 9.53 0.37
CA ASP A 5 -24.75 10.95 0.00
C ASP A 5 -23.75 11.76 0.84
N SER A 6 -23.02 11.11 1.74
CA SER A 6 -21.98 11.81 2.47
C SER A 6 -20.67 11.83 1.66
N THR A 7 -20.27 13.00 1.29
CA THR A 7 -18.98 13.32 0.69
C THR A 7 -17.89 13.10 1.74
N TYR A 8 -17.18 11.98 1.65
CA TYR A 8 -15.98 11.76 2.44
C TYR A 8 -14.78 12.28 1.67
N THR A 9 -14.10 13.29 2.20
CA THR A 9 -12.76 13.65 1.78
C THR A 9 -11.78 13.03 2.77
N GLY A 10 -10.87 12.23 2.29
CA GLY A 10 -9.74 11.74 3.06
C GLY A 10 -8.46 12.41 2.57
N GLU A 11 -7.65 12.91 3.48
CA GLU A 11 -6.31 13.39 3.18
C GLU A 11 -5.32 12.52 3.92
N VAL A 12 -4.32 12.04 3.21
CA VAL A 12 -3.21 11.28 3.77
C VAL A 12 -1.91 11.92 3.36
N SER A 13 -1.05 12.14 4.33
CA SER A 13 0.27 12.72 4.12
C SER A 13 1.28 11.57 4.06
N PHE A 14 1.88 11.38 2.90
CA PHE A 14 2.83 10.31 2.63
C PHE A 14 4.25 10.80 2.47
N GLY A 15 5.18 9.87 2.64
CA GLY A 15 6.57 9.98 2.30
C GLY A 15 7.43 10.59 3.41
N GLN A 16 8.44 9.85 3.80
CA GLN A 16 9.58 10.34 4.53
C GLN A 16 10.68 10.62 3.53
N GLN A 17 11.28 11.80 3.57
CA GLN A 17 12.42 12.09 2.70
C GLN A 17 13.55 11.07 2.92
N TYR A 18 14.09 10.61 1.80
CA TYR A 18 15.21 9.67 1.81
C TYR A 18 16.52 10.44 2.00
N GLU A 19 17.13 10.25 3.14
CA GLU A 19 18.35 10.99 3.53
C GLU A 19 19.65 10.32 3.06
N TRP A 20 19.58 9.05 2.63
CA TRP A 20 20.73 8.27 2.22
C TRP A 20 20.90 8.26 0.70
N GLN A 21 22.12 8.18 0.22
CA GLN A 21 22.42 8.10 -1.21
C GLN A 21 22.61 6.66 -1.72
N ALA A 22 22.31 5.67 -0.90
CA ALA A 22 22.40 4.27 -1.26
C ALA A 22 21.06 3.73 -1.77
N ARG A 23 21.11 2.72 -2.62
CA ARG A 23 19.91 2.02 -3.10
C ARG A 23 19.62 0.84 -2.19
N PRO A 24 18.50 0.81 -1.48
CA PRO A 24 18.13 -0.35 -0.67
C PRO A 24 17.82 -1.54 -1.58
N THR A 25 18.39 -2.69 -1.27
CA THR A 25 18.13 -3.94 -1.99
C THR A 25 16.91 -4.67 -1.48
N ALA A 26 16.54 -4.43 -0.23
CA ALA A 26 15.36 -4.99 0.41
C ALA A 26 14.94 -4.17 1.64
N LEU A 27 13.74 -4.47 2.12
CA LEU A 27 13.22 -4.09 3.44
C LEU A 27 12.98 -5.35 4.24
N THR A 28 13.54 -5.45 5.44
CA THR A 28 13.13 -6.47 6.42
C THR A 28 11.99 -5.94 7.27
N VAL A 29 11.12 -6.83 7.71
CA VAL A 29 10.01 -6.51 8.59
C VAL A 29 9.66 -7.70 9.47
N SER A 30 9.41 -7.46 10.75
CA SER A 30 8.76 -8.41 11.63
C SER A 30 7.24 -8.24 11.52
N TYR A 31 6.50 -9.33 11.34
CA TYR A 31 5.04 -9.25 11.21
C TYR A 31 4.32 -10.43 11.84
N HIS A 32 3.08 -10.21 12.24
CA HIS A 32 2.14 -11.25 12.62
C HIS A 32 0.78 -10.94 12.00
N ALA A 33 0.27 -11.86 11.19
CA ALA A 33 -0.97 -11.68 10.46
C ALA A 33 -1.99 -12.75 10.83
N LYS A 34 -3.25 -12.34 10.87
CA LYS A 34 -4.41 -13.20 10.82
C LYS A 34 -5.24 -12.79 9.62
N VAL A 35 -5.50 -13.76 8.72
CA VAL A 35 -6.15 -13.49 7.43
C VAL A 35 -7.28 -14.49 7.22
N GLY A 36 -8.48 -14.02 7.32
CA GLY A 36 -9.69 -14.84 7.20
C GLY A 36 -10.33 -14.79 5.83
N THR A 37 -11.58 -15.16 5.80
CA THR A 37 -12.40 -15.18 4.58
C THR A 37 -13.12 -13.84 4.43
N VAL A 38 -13.19 -13.32 3.22
CA VAL A 38 -13.90 -12.07 2.88
C VAL A 38 -15.36 -12.16 3.31
N ASP A 39 -15.77 -11.33 4.24
CA ASP A 39 -17.14 -11.24 4.75
C ASP A 39 -17.81 -9.89 4.42
N ARG A 40 -17.03 -8.91 3.95
CA ARG A 40 -17.48 -7.56 3.58
C ARG A 40 -17.15 -7.25 2.14
N THR A 41 -18.16 -6.79 1.40
CA THR A 41 -18.04 -6.24 0.04
C THR A 41 -19.09 -5.15 -0.09
N ASP A 42 -18.80 -4.10 -0.87
CA ASP A 42 -19.76 -3.04 -1.16
C ASP A 42 -20.80 -3.43 -2.22
N GLY A 43 -20.56 -4.54 -2.92
CA GLY A 43 -21.43 -5.03 -3.99
C GLY A 43 -21.23 -4.36 -5.35
N GLU A 44 -20.46 -3.28 -5.43
CA GLU A 44 -20.24 -2.53 -6.68
C GLU A 44 -18.85 -2.77 -7.27
N SER A 45 -17.87 -2.96 -6.40
CA SER A 45 -16.48 -3.13 -6.77
C SER A 45 -15.92 -4.42 -6.17
N THR A 46 -15.94 -5.48 -6.93
CA THR A 46 -15.44 -6.77 -6.46
C THR A 46 -14.02 -6.99 -6.94
N LYS A 47 -13.03 -6.62 -6.12
CA LYS A 47 -11.62 -6.99 -6.33
C LYS A 47 -11.33 -8.39 -5.82
N ILE A 48 -12.04 -8.79 -4.79
CA ILE A 48 -11.98 -10.14 -4.23
C ILE A 48 -13.39 -10.60 -3.89
N ALA A 49 -13.73 -11.83 -4.24
CA ALA A 49 -15.09 -12.34 -4.07
C ALA A 49 -15.38 -12.63 -2.59
N LYS A 50 -16.65 -12.42 -2.20
CA LYS A 50 -17.12 -12.83 -0.88
C LYS A 50 -16.96 -14.34 -0.70
N ASN A 51 -16.64 -14.76 0.52
CA ASN A 51 -16.37 -16.15 0.90
C ASN A 51 -15.09 -16.76 0.28
N THR A 52 -14.20 -15.94 -0.27
CA THR A 52 -12.83 -16.39 -0.65
C THR A 52 -11.82 -15.94 0.38
N GLN A 53 -10.62 -16.54 0.37
CA GLN A 53 -9.52 -16.16 1.23
C GLN A 53 -9.13 -14.70 0.97
N ASP A 54 -9.12 -13.89 2.04
CA ASP A 54 -8.66 -12.51 1.96
C ASP A 54 -7.13 -12.43 1.95
N LYS A 55 -6.58 -11.25 1.79
CA LYS A 55 -5.15 -10.97 1.78
C LYS A 55 -4.82 -9.74 2.59
N ALA A 56 -3.73 -9.81 3.34
CA ALA A 56 -3.04 -8.64 3.84
C ALA A 56 -1.89 -8.26 2.89
N ARG A 57 -1.39 -7.05 3.00
CA ARG A 57 -0.29 -6.58 2.17
C ARG A 57 0.64 -5.66 2.94
N ILE A 58 1.93 -5.85 2.74
CA ILE A 58 2.98 -4.91 3.14
C ILE A 58 3.71 -4.51 1.87
N PHE A 59 3.81 -3.21 1.58
CA PHE A 59 4.59 -2.73 0.46
C PHE A 59 5.31 -1.44 0.80
N PHE A 60 6.35 -1.14 0.02
CA PHE A 60 7.03 0.14 0.06
C PHE A 60 7.28 0.65 -1.35
N CYS A 61 7.45 1.96 -1.48
CA CYS A 61 7.83 2.64 -2.71
C CYS A 61 8.95 3.64 -2.44
N ILE A 62 9.84 3.76 -3.41
CA ILE A 62 10.77 4.88 -3.54
C ILE A 62 10.21 5.77 -4.64
N VAL A 63 9.83 7.00 -4.31
CA VAL A 63 9.17 7.94 -5.21
C VAL A 63 9.99 9.22 -5.35
N ASP A 64 9.87 9.89 -6.48
CA ASP A 64 10.60 11.13 -6.82
C ASP A 64 10.01 12.39 -6.17
N TRP A 65 9.43 12.26 -5.00
CA TRP A 65 8.93 13.39 -4.22
C TRP A 65 10.07 14.06 -3.46
N THR A 66 10.19 15.36 -3.62
CA THR A 66 11.19 16.18 -2.92
C THR A 66 10.73 16.67 -1.55
N SER A 67 9.48 16.42 -1.21
CA SER A 67 8.88 16.76 0.07
C SER A 67 7.74 15.79 0.39
N ARG A 68 7.27 15.86 1.63
CA ARG A 68 6.08 15.13 2.04
C ARG A 68 4.91 15.51 1.15
N HIS A 69 4.22 14.51 0.61
CA HIS A 69 3.13 14.68 -0.32
C HIS A 69 1.78 14.43 0.35
N ILE A 70 0.83 15.33 0.14
CA ILE A 70 -0.54 15.18 0.61
C ILE A 70 -1.37 14.63 -0.55
N VAL A 71 -1.96 13.47 -0.34
CA VAL A 71 -2.87 12.85 -1.28
C VAL A 71 -4.29 12.99 -0.76
N SER A 72 -5.14 13.63 -1.53
CA SER A 72 -6.55 13.80 -1.20
C SER A 72 -7.41 12.84 -2.01
N SER A 73 -8.23 12.04 -1.34
CA SER A 73 -9.31 11.33 -2.02
C SER A 73 -10.49 12.28 -2.20
N THR A 74 -10.97 12.43 -3.42
CA THR A 74 -12.24 13.12 -3.66
C THR A 74 -13.40 12.20 -3.29
N PRO A 75 -14.54 12.78 -2.88
CA PRO A 75 -15.65 12.08 -2.25
C PRO A 75 -16.36 11.07 -3.13
N TYR A 76 -16.12 11.03 -4.38
CA TYR A 76 -16.66 10.01 -5.24
C TYR A 76 -15.67 8.86 -5.36
N ILE A 77 -15.68 8.05 -4.36
CA ILE A 77 -15.18 6.70 -4.49
C ILE A 77 -16.23 5.98 -5.33
N ASN A 78 -16.15 6.17 -6.63
CA ASN A 78 -16.76 5.17 -7.47
C ASN A 78 -16.00 3.86 -7.19
N ALA A 79 -16.56 2.78 -7.63
CA ALA A 79 -16.06 1.43 -7.53
C ALA A 79 -14.55 1.20 -7.78
N LEU A 80 -13.75 2.19 -7.96
CA LEU A 80 -12.33 2.10 -8.27
C LEU A 80 -11.41 2.53 -7.12
N GLY A 81 -12.01 2.92 -5.97
CA GLY A 81 -11.36 3.16 -4.69
C GLY A 81 -9.92 3.60 -4.77
N GLY A 82 -9.65 4.80 -5.05
CA GLY A 82 -8.28 5.24 -5.05
C GLY A 82 -8.00 6.13 -3.85
N LEU A 83 -7.44 5.57 -2.81
CA LEU A 83 -7.02 6.36 -1.65
C LEU A 83 -5.68 7.08 -1.88
N ILE A 84 -4.97 6.77 -2.95
CA ILE A 84 -3.60 7.26 -3.13
C ILE A 84 -3.50 8.39 -4.16
N SER A 85 -4.51 8.60 -5.01
CA SER A 85 -4.47 9.67 -5.99
C SER A 85 -5.85 10.19 -6.35
N SER A 86 -6.00 11.50 -6.45
CA SER A 86 -7.23 12.12 -6.98
C SER A 86 -7.50 11.72 -8.44
N THR A 87 -6.48 11.28 -9.15
CA THR A 87 -6.58 10.77 -10.52
C THR A 87 -6.86 9.27 -10.56
N ALA A 88 -6.63 8.56 -9.47
CA ALA A 88 -6.85 7.11 -9.39
C ALA A 88 -8.32 6.71 -9.55
N LYS A 89 -9.25 7.62 -9.34
CA LYS A 89 -10.67 7.37 -9.60
C LYS A 89 -11.01 7.08 -11.07
N THR A 90 -10.12 7.42 -11.99
CA THR A 90 -10.28 7.10 -13.41
C THR A 90 -9.43 5.93 -13.85
N THR A 91 -8.36 5.62 -13.12
CA THR A 91 -7.36 4.61 -13.49
C THR A 91 -7.25 3.45 -12.50
N GLY A 92 -7.97 3.53 -11.38
CA GLY A 92 -7.85 2.59 -10.26
C GLY A 92 -6.89 3.08 -9.19
N ALA A 93 -6.72 2.29 -8.14
CA ALA A 93 -5.79 2.59 -7.06
C ALA A 93 -4.34 2.62 -7.58
N TRP A 94 -3.54 3.48 -6.97
CA TRP A 94 -2.12 3.55 -7.26
C TRP A 94 -1.41 2.33 -6.67
N ASP A 95 -1.18 1.35 -7.52
CA ASP A 95 -0.52 0.11 -7.15
C ASP A 95 0.91 0.10 -7.71
N PRO A 96 1.94 0.09 -6.85
CA PRO A 96 3.33 0.13 -7.28
C PRO A 96 3.76 -1.08 -8.12
N GLU A 97 3.01 -2.18 -8.08
CA GLU A 97 3.29 -3.34 -8.92
C GLU A 97 2.83 -3.16 -10.37
N THR A 98 1.90 -2.26 -10.61
CA THR A 98 1.27 -2.10 -11.92
C THR A 98 1.44 -0.70 -12.53
N VAL A 99 1.65 0.31 -11.68
CA VAL A 99 1.72 1.71 -12.09
C VAL A 99 2.97 2.36 -11.53
N ASN A 100 3.89 2.76 -12.40
CA ASN A 100 5.14 3.41 -12.01
C ASN A 100 5.13 4.93 -12.18
N SER A 101 4.05 5.50 -12.65
CA SER A 101 3.93 6.95 -12.83
C SER A 101 2.48 7.38 -12.70
N THR A 102 2.26 8.44 -11.95
CA THR A 102 0.98 9.12 -11.78
C THR A 102 1.20 10.63 -11.84
N ASN A 103 0.12 11.41 -11.75
CA ASN A 103 0.24 12.88 -11.64
C ASN A 103 0.87 13.30 -10.30
N GLU A 104 0.92 12.42 -9.31
CA GLU A 104 1.53 12.66 -8.00
C GLU A 104 3.03 12.34 -7.97
N GLY A 105 3.56 11.68 -8.96
CA GLY A 105 4.99 11.37 -9.03
C GLY A 105 5.30 10.04 -9.70
N LYS A 106 6.59 9.75 -9.81
CA LYS A 106 7.12 8.54 -10.43
C LYS A 106 7.70 7.61 -9.37
N ILE A 107 7.30 6.34 -9.43
CA ILE A 107 7.92 5.29 -8.62
C ILE A 107 9.23 4.88 -9.27
N ILE A 108 10.32 4.99 -8.53
CA ILE A 108 11.66 4.58 -8.95
C ILE A 108 11.86 3.09 -8.67
N GLY A 109 11.38 2.65 -7.51
CA GLY A 109 11.45 1.27 -7.10
C GLY A 109 10.38 0.95 -6.05
N TYR A 110 10.10 -0.34 -5.91
CA TYR A 110 9.11 -0.82 -4.94
C TYR A 110 9.46 -2.22 -4.44
N GLY A 111 8.90 -2.59 -3.31
CA GLY A 111 8.80 -3.97 -2.86
C GLY A 111 7.40 -4.25 -2.34
N SER A 112 6.91 -5.45 -2.53
CA SER A 112 5.57 -5.83 -2.10
C SER A 112 5.54 -7.28 -1.63
N MET A 113 4.81 -7.52 -0.55
CA MET A 113 4.56 -8.84 0.01
C MET A 113 3.06 -8.99 0.25
N TRP A 114 2.49 -10.04 -0.30
CA TRP A 114 1.12 -10.46 -0.09
C TRP A 114 1.07 -11.58 0.95
N ILE A 115 0.13 -11.50 1.88
CA ILE A 115 -0.06 -12.44 2.97
C ILE A 115 -1.49 -12.98 2.86
N ASP A 116 -1.63 -14.26 2.55
CA ASP A 116 -2.92 -14.93 2.34
C ASP A 116 -3.21 -16.04 3.34
N ALA A 117 -2.40 -16.13 4.38
CA ALA A 117 -2.55 -17.10 5.46
C ALA A 117 -2.13 -16.51 6.81
N ASP A 118 -2.61 -17.12 7.88
CA ASP A 118 -2.18 -16.79 9.23
C ASP A 118 -0.69 -17.06 9.42
N THR A 119 -0.01 -16.16 10.15
CA THR A 119 1.32 -16.44 10.65
C THR A 119 1.25 -17.60 11.66
N SER A 120 2.11 -18.58 11.50
CA SER A 120 2.12 -19.74 12.40
C SER A 120 2.59 -19.36 13.81
N GLY A 121 1.90 -19.87 14.81
CA GLY A 121 2.22 -19.62 16.22
C GLY A 121 1.81 -18.24 16.69
N ASN A 122 2.40 -17.79 17.81
CA ASN A 122 2.13 -16.50 18.44
C ASN A 122 3.28 -15.50 18.28
N GLU A 123 4.38 -15.93 17.65
CA GLU A 123 5.57 -15.11 17.49
C GLU A 123 5.50 -14.33 16.17
N MET A 124 6.21 -13.20 16.12
CA MET A 124 6.38 -12.46 14.90
C MET A 124 7.26 -13.26 13.91
N ALA A 125 6.84 -13.33 12.68
CA ALA A 125 7.66 -13.84 11.59
C ALA A 125 8.48 -12.71 10.99
N THR A 126 9.68 -13.02 10.49
CA THR A 126 10.51 -12.03 9.78
C THR A 126 10.42 -12.27 8.27
N ALA A 127 10.19 -11.23 7.50
CA ALA A 127 10.21 -11.27 6.05
C ALA A 127 11.27 -10.32 5.48
N ILE A 128 11.75 -10.66 4.28
CA ILE A 128 12.64 -9.83 3.47
C ILE A 128 11.92 -9.51 2.18
N ILE A 129 11.53 -8.25 2.00
CA ILE A 129 10.82 -7.77 0.82
C ILE A 129 11.85 -7.14 -0.12
N LYS A 130 12.15 -7.80 -1.23
CA LYS A 130 13.15 -7.34 -2.21
C LYS A 130 12.68 -6.10 -2.95
N THR A 131 13.61 -5.21 -3.25
CA THR A 131 13.34 -4.02 -4.07
C THR A 131 13.39 -4.36 -5.57
N ASN A 132 12.33 -4.02 -6.28
CA ASN A 132 12.26 -4.03 -7.72
C ASN A 132 12.39 -2.59 -8.22
N PHE A 133 13.39 -2.29 -9.02
CA PHE A 133 13.60 -0.96 -9.58
C PHE A 133 13.04 -0.86 -10.99
N TYR A 134 12.12 0.09 -11.21
CA TYR A 134 11.67 0.47 -12.54
C TYR A 134 12.76 1.22 -13.30
N ASP A 135 13.49 2.08 -12.59
CA ASP A 135 14.64 2.77 -13.14
C ASP A 135 15.91 2.21 -12.51
N THR A 136 16.64 1.40 -13.28
CA THR A 136 17.88 0.76 -12.82
C THR A 136 19.06 1.73 -12.75
N THR A 137 18.93 2.92 -13.33
CA THR A 137 19.97 3.95 -13.40
C THR A 137 19.79 5.06 -12.37
N ALA A 138 18.57 5.24 -11.83
CA ALA A 138 18.30 6.25 -10.82
C ALA A 138 19.11 5.97 -9.56
N VAL A 139 19.81 6.99 -9.10
CA VAL A 139 20.54 6.97 -7.83
C VAL A 139 19.81 7.92 -6.89
N PRO A 140 19.29 7.45 -5.76
CA PRO A 140 18.66 8.33 -4.79
C PRO A 140 19.64 9.41 -4.34
N THR A 141 19.21 10.65 -4.46
CA THR A 141 19.93 11.81 -3.94
C THR A 141 19.19 12.30 -2.71
N ALA A 142 19.88 12.53 -1.60
CA ALA A 142 19.30 12.99 -0.36
C ALA A 142 18.37 14.19 -0.60
N GLY A 143 17.11 14.08 -0.11
CA GLY A 143 16.10 15.11 -0.25
C GLY A 143 15.37 15.17 -1.60
N ASN A 144 15.73 14.34 -2.58
CA ASN A 144 15.07 14.30 -3.90
C ASN A 144 14.13 13.09 -4.07
N TYR A 145 14.13 12.21 -3.10
CA TYR A 145 13.26 11.02 -3.10
C TYR A 145 12.58 10.88 -1.75
N SER A 146 11.45 10.21 -1.76
CA SER A 146 10.71 9.87 -0.55
C SER A 146 10.45 8.38 -0.48
N LEU A 147 10.45 7.87 0.74
CA LEU A 147 10.04 6.51 1.04
C LEU A 147 8.60 6.51 1.54
N VAL A 148 7.83 5.58 1.02
CA VAL A 148 6.47 5.28 1.47
C VAL A 148 6.43 3.84 1.89
N ILE A 149 5.98 3.55 3.10
CA ILE A 149 5.68 2.20 3.58
C ILE A 149 4.19 2.14 3.87
N SER A 150 3.52 1.12 3.37
CA SER A 150 2.10 0.89 3.57
C SER A 150 1.86 -0.54 4.03
N CYS A 151 1.04 -0.68 5.07
CA CYS A 151 0.65 -1.96 5.64
C CYS A 151 -0.87 -2.01 5.75
N ALA A 152 -1.49 -3.02 5.19
CA ALA A 152 -2.93 -3.19 5.21
C ALA A 152 -3.30 -4.62 5.59
N CYS A 153 -4.13 -4.80 6.62
CA CYS A 153 -4.67 -6.11 6.98
C CYS A 153 -5.73 -6.61 5.98
N ASN A 154 -6.34 -5.70 5.22
CA ASN A 154 -7.23 -5.99 4.09
C ASN A 154 -6.65 -5.29 2.86
N ALA A 155 -5.99 -6.02 1.99
CA ALA A 155 -5.28 -5.47 0.83
C ALA A 155 -6.20 -4.75 -0.18
N TYR A 156 -7.49 -5.05 -0.14
CA TYR A 156 -8.52 -4.42 -0.96
C TYR A 156 -9.51 -3.58 -0.14
N GLY A 157 -9.07 -3.09 1.02
CA GLY A 157 -9.88 -2.26 1.91
C GLY A 157 -10.32 -0.95 1.30
N ASP A 158 -9.51 -0.38 0.40
CA ASP A 158 -9.83 0.81 -0.40
C ASP A 158 -10.98 0.59 -1.39
N TYR A 159 -11.29 -0.67 -1.71
CA TYR A 159 -12.46 -1.10 -2.47
C TYR A 159 -13.62 -1.58 -1.59
N PHE A 160 -13.54 -1.34 -0.27
CA PHE A 160 -14.51 -1.84 0.71
C PHE A 160 -14.69 -3.36 0.69
N ASN A 161 -13.64 -4.08 0.30
CA ASN A 161 -13.61 -5.54 0.30
C ASN A 161 -12.64 -6.03 1.36
N GLY A 162 -13.05 -7.00 2.15
CA GLY A 162 -12.17 -7.58 3.16
C GLY A 162 -12.86 -8.48 4.17
N CYS A 163 -12.06 -8.99 5.09
CA CYS A 163 -12.51 -9.75 6.24
C CYS A 163 -12.44 -8.87 7.50
N SER A 164 -13.56 -8.74 8.19
CA SER A 164 -13.66 -7.90 9.40
C SER A 164 -12.81 -8.41 10.58
N GLY A 165 -12.37 -9.67 10.52
CA GLY A 165 -11.53 -10.31 11.55
C GLY A 165 -10.03 -10.29 11.26
N ASN A 166 -9.60 -9.71 10.13
CA ASN A 166 -8.18 -9.64 9.79
C ASN A 166 -7.41 -8.72 10.75
N THR A 167 -6.20 -9.15 11.07
CA THR A 167 -5.24 -8.33 11.82
C THR A 167 -3.86 -8.41 11.18
N LEU A 168 -3.11 -7.33 11.26
CA LEU A 168 -1.73 -7.27 10.84
C LEU A 168 -0.94 -6.42 11.84
N TYR A 169 -0.03 -7.06 12.55
CA TYR A 169 0.96 -6.40 13.39
C TYR A 169 2.26 -6.35 12.63
N VAL A 170 2.95 -5.22 12.67
CA VAL A 170 4.24 -4.99 12.00
C VAL A 170 5.18 -4.27 12.93
N ASP A 171 6.47 -4.63 12.87
CA ASP A 171 7.53 -4.01 13.66
C ASP A 171 8.90 -4.22 12.98
N ASP A 172 9.95 -3.64 13.53
CA ASP A 172 11.36 -3.84 13.14
C ASP A 172 11.62 -3.65 11.64
N PHE A 173 11.17 -2.52 11.08
CA PHE A 173 11.51 -2.18 9.70
C PHE A 173 12.98 -1.80 9.57
N GLU A 174 13.73 -2.53 8.73
CA GLU A 174 15.14 -2.27 8.49
C GLU A 174 15.47 -2.34 6.98
N TRP A 175 16.19 -1.35 6.49
CA TRP A 175 16.66 -1.35 5.10
C TRP A 175 17.90 -2.19 4.94
N VAL A 176 17.93 -3.00 3.89
CA VAL A 176 19.09 -3.79 3.47
C VAL A 176 19.72 -3.11 2.24
N TYR A 177 21.01 -2.88 2.30
CA TYR A 177 21.80 -2.19 1.26
C TYR A 177 22.76 -3.14 0.53
#